data_bb4480f565464c59b3ace440fb06eeb5
#
_entry.id   bb4480f565464c59b3ace440fb06eeb5
#
_cell.length_a   1.000
_cell.length_b   1.000
_cell.length_c   1.000
_cell.angle_alpha   90.00
_cell.angle_beta   90.00
_cell.angle_gamma   90.00
#
_symmetry.space_group_name_H-M   'P 1'
#
loop_
_entity.id
_entity.type
_entity.pdbx_description
1 polymer ?
#
loop_
_entity_poly.entity_id
_entity_poly.type
_entity_poly.pdbx_seq_one_letter_code
_entity_poly.pdbx_strand_id
1 'polypeptide(L)'
;RQKQLAGTLSGGEQQMLAIGRAFMARPKLMLLDEPSMGLAPMVAQEIFRVIENLSREKKTTILLVEQNARAALRMANRGYVLENGRLILEGTASELLENKDVQRAYLGKDKKEIWER
;
A
#
# COMPACT_ATOMS: atom_id res chain seq x y z
N ARG A 1 16.81 -15.81 12.32
CA ARG A 1 17.19 -15.33 10.98
C ARG A 1 18.17 -14.17 10.97
N GLN A 2 18.62 -13.74 12.13
CA GLN A 2 19.55 -12.60 12.24
C GLN A 2 20.85 -12.79 11.45
N LYS A 3 21.29 -14.04 11.30
CA LYS A 3 22.53 -14.38 10.58
C LYS A 3 22.32 -14.73 9.12
N GLN A 4 21.07 -14.72 8.63
CA GLN A 4 20.76 -15.03 7.25
C GLN A 4 21.03 -13.83 6.35
N LEU A 5 21.65 -14.07 5.20
CA LEU A 5 21.88 -13.02 4.20
C LEU A 5 20.53 -12.55 3.63
N ALA A 6 20.38 -11.22 3.50
CA ALA A 6 19.13 -10.62 3.03
C ALA A 6 18.70 -11.13 1.65
N GLY A 7 19.63 -11.39 0.75
CA GLY A 7 19.34 -11.92 -0.59
C GLY A 7 18.75 -13.32 -0.61
N THR A 8 18.82 -14.06 0.51
CA THR A 8 18.25 -15.41 0.64
C THR A 8 16.86 -15.44 1.26
N LEU A 9 16.34 -14.27 1.68
CA LEU A 9 15.00 -14.14 2.23
C LEU A 9 13.94 -14.21 1.14
N SER A 10 12.70 -14.58 1.50
CA SER A 10 11.56 -14.47 0.58
C SER A 10 11.31 -13.01 0.20
N GLY A 11 10.57 -12.79 -0.89
CA GLY A 11 10.22 -11.42 -1.33
C GLY A 11 9.54 -10.61 -0.23
N GLY A 12 8.59 -11.21 0.49
CA GLY A 12 7.89 -10.55 1.60
C GLY A 12 8.83 -10.24 2.77
N GLU A 13 9.72 -11.16 3.11
CA GLU A 13 10.71 -10.94 4.16
C GLU A 13 11.69 -9.83 3.77
N GLN A 14 12.10 -9.78 2.51
CA GLN A 14 12.95 -8.69 1.99
C GLN A 14 12.25 -7.33 2.09
N GLN A 15 10.94 -7.27 1.77
CA GLN A 15 10.16 -6.04 1.91
C GLN A 15 10.05 -5.61 3.37
N MET A 16 9.80 -6.55 4.27
CA MET A 16 9.76 -6.26 5.72
C MET A 16 11.10 -5.72 6.21
N LEU A 17 12.19 -6.30 5.76
CA LEU A 17 13.53 -5.85 6.10
C LEU A 17 13.78 -4.43 5.59
N ALA A 18 13.38 -4.13 4.36
CA ALA A 18 13.53 -2.81 3.75
C ALA A 18 12.74 -1.75 4.53
N ILE A 19 11.50 -2.04 4.89
CA ILE A 19 10.65 -1.15 5.68
C ILE A 19 11.26 -0.95 7.08
N GLY A 20 11.71 -2.03 7.71
CA GLY A 20 12.35 -1.96 9.02
C GLY A 20 13.60 -1.11 9.03
N ARG A 21 14.44 -1.26 8.01
CA ARG A 21 15.67 -0.44 7.86
C ARG A 21 15.31 1.03 7.70
N ALA A 22 14.33 1.36 6.87
CA ALA A 22 13.89 2.74 6.68
C ALA A 22 13.34 3.31 8.00
N PHE A 23 12.57 2.53 8.74
CA PHE A 23 11.99 2.94 10.01
C PHE A 23 13.08 3.18 11.10
N MET A 24 14.15 2.42 11.08
CA MET A 24 15.25 2.60 12.07
C MET A 24 15.89 3.98 12.01
N ALA A 25 15.80 4.68 10.89
CA ALA A 25 16.26 6.07 10.77
C ALA A 25 15.31 7.05 11.51
N ARG A 26 14.20 6.57 12.07
CA ARG A 26 13.15 7.37 12.73
C ARG A 26 12.69 8.52 11.85
N PRO A 27 12.23 8.24 10.62
CA PRO A 27 11.85 9.28 9.69
C PRO A 27 10.54 9.95 10.12
N LYS A 28 10.40 11.23 9.82
CA LYS A 28 9.10 11.92 9.92
C LYS A 28 8.20 11.59 8.73
N LEU A 29 8.81 11.34 7.59
CA LEU A 29 8.13 10.96 6.36
C LEU A 29 8.79 9.73 5.75
N MET A 30 8.01 8.72 5.46
CA MET A 30 8.47 7.50 4.79
C MET A 30 7.81 7.40 3.43
N LEU A 31 8.59 7.18 2.39
CA LEU A 31 8.11 7.01 1.01
C LEU A 31 8.17 5.53 0.65
N LEU A 32 7.04 4.96 0.27
CA LEU A 32 6.93 3.56 -0.11
C LEU A 32 6.34 3.45 -1.52
N ASP A 33 7.09 2.85 -2.42
CA ASP A 33 6.71 2.69 -3.82
C ASP A 33 6.33 1.24 -4.11
N GLU A 34 5.03 1.00 -4.28
CA GLU A 34 4.44 -0.30 -4.61
C GLU A 34 4.98 -1.45 -3.74
N PRO A 35 4.90 -1.35 -2.40
CA PRO A 35 5.53 -2.33 -1.53
C PRO A 35 4.92 -3.73 -1.61
N SER A 36 3.72 -3.89 -2.15
CA SER A 36 3.06 -5.19 -2.30
C SER A 36 3.31 -5.86 -3.65
N MET A 37 4.01 -5.19 -4.58
CA MET A 37 4.20 -5.71 -5.93
C MET A 37 4.92 -7.06 -5.92
N GLY A 38 4.37 -8.03 -6.66
CA GLY A 38 4.97 -9.35 -6.81
C GLY A 38 4.80 -10.28 -5.61
N LEU A 39 4.08 -9.85 -4.57
CA LEU A 39 3.84 -10.65 -3.36
C LEU A 39 2.50 -11.38 -3.42
N ALA A 40 2.47 -12.56 -2.78
CA ALA A 40 1.22 -13.30 -2.59
C ALA A 40 0.23 -12.46 -1.75
N PRO A 41 -1.10 -12.61 -1.97
CA PRO A 41 -2.10 -11.78 -1.28
C PRO A 41 -1.98 -11.75 0.24
N MET A 42 -1.73 -12.90 0.87
CA MET A 42 -1.57 -12.96 2.34
C MET A 42 -0.35 -12.20 2.82
N VAL A 43 0.75 -12.29 2.08
CA VAL A 43 1.99 -11.58 2.39
C VAL A 43 1.79 -10.07 2.20
N ALA A 44 1.13 -9.67 1.12
CA ALA A 44 0.78 -8.28 0.87
C ALA A 44 -0.05 -7.70 2.02
N GLN A 45 -1.02 -8.45 2.54
CA GLN A 45 -1.83 -8.02 3.69
C GLN A 45 -0.98 -7.78 4.93
N GLU A 46 0.02 -8.62 5.19
CA GLU A 46 0.94 -8.42 6.32
C GLU A 46 1.75 -7.14 6.16
N ILE A 47 2.23 -6.88 4.94
CA ILE A 47 2.96 -5.64 4.63
C ILE A 47 2.06 -4.43 4.90
N PHE A 48 0.80 -4.46 4.45
CA PHE A 48 -0.14 -3.37 4.70
C PHE A 48 -0.44 -3.16 6.18
N ARG A 49 -0.53 -4.23 6.97
CA ARG A 49 -0.70 -4.13 8.43
C ARG A 49 0.49 -3.42 9.09
N VAL A 50 1.70 -3.75 8.67
CA VAL A 50 2.90 -3.10 9.18
C VAL A 50 2.90 -1.61 8.84
N ILE A 51 2.56 -1.25 7.60
CA ILE A 51 2.48 0.14 7.15
C ILE A 51 1.45 0.90 7.97
N GLU A 52 0.26 0.34 8.14
CA GLU A 52 -0.81 0.94 8.93
C GLU A 52 -0.40 1.15 10.39
N ASN A 53 0.26 0.18 10.99
CA ASN A 53 0.77 0.25 12.35
C ASN A 53 1.80 1.37 12.51
N LEU A 54 2.73 1.48 11.58
CA LEU A 54 3.73 2.56 11.60
C LEU A 54 3.07 3.94 11.50
N SER A 55 2.03 4.06 10.69
CA SER A 55 1.29 5.32 10.55
C SER A 55 0.52 5.68 11.82
N ARG A 56 -0.23 4.74 12.39
CA ARG A 56 -1.12 5.00 13.53
C ARG A 56 -0.39 5.05 14.85
N GLU A 57 0.40 4.03 15.17
CA GLU A 57 1.02 3.90 16.49
C GLU A 57 2.34 4.64 16.60
N LYS A 58 3.12 4.66 15.56
CA LYS A 58 4.42 5.34 15.54
C LYS A 58 4.32 6.76 15.01
N LYS A 59 3.15 7.17 14.53
CA LYS A 59 2.87 8.51 13.99
C LYS A 59 3.84 8.93 12.88
N THR A 60 4.32 7.97 12.10
CA THR A 60 5.12 8.24 10.92
C THR A 60 4.19 8.65 9.79
N THR A 61 4.46 9.77 9.15
CA THR A 61 3.76 10.16 7.93
C THR A 61 4.24 9.28 6.78
N ILE A 62 3.32 8.65 6.08
CA ILE A 62 3.65 7.73 4.98
C ILE A 62 3.03 8.22 3.70
N LEU A 63 3.85 8.37 2.66
CA LEU A 63 3.39 8.54 1.30
C LEU A 63 3.53 7.19 0.59
N LEU A 64 2.40 6.58 0.27
CA LEU A 64 2.32 5.26 -0.30
C LEU A 64 1.88 5.35 -1.76
N VAL A 65 2.67 4.77 -2.65
CA VAL A 65 2.28 4.53 -4.05
C VAL A 65 1.87 3.08 -4.17
N GLU A 66 0.65 2.82 -4.63
CA GLU A 66 0.12 1.46 -4.69
C GLU A 66 -0.87 1.29 -5.84
N GLN A 67 -0.73 0.20 -6.59
CA GLN A 67 -1.70 -0.18 -7.62
C GLN A 67 -2.96 -0.80 -7.02
N ASN A 68 -2.83 -1.47 -5.88
CA ASN A 68 -3.97 -1.99 -5.14
C ASN A 68 -4.68 -0.82 -4.43
N ALA A 69 -5.46 -0.09 -5.20
CA ALA A 69 -6.10 1.14 -4.74
C ALA A 69 -7.02 0.92 -3.56
N ARG A 70 -7.80 -0.18 -3.57
CA ARG A 70 -8.72 -0.48 -2.47
C ARG A 70 -7.98 -0.69 -1.14
N ALA A 71 -6.91 -1.48 -1.15
CA ALA A 71 -6.12 -1.73 0.05
C ALA A 71 -5.46 -0.43 0.55
N ALA A 72 -4.90 0.35 -0.36
CA ALA A 72 -4.27 1.63 -0.03
C ALA A 72 -5.27 2.61 0.58
N LEU A 73 -6.43 2.78 -0.03
CA LEU A 73 -7.46 3.72 0.45
C LEU A 73 -8.10 3.29 1.78
N ARG A 74 -8.16 1.99 2.05
CA ARG A 74 -8.70 1.50 3.33
C ARG A 74 -7.85 1.91 4.53
N MET A 75 -6.55 2.07 4.34
CA MET A 75 -5.65 2.46 5.43
C MET A 75 -5.20 3.92 5.35
N ALA A 76 -5.42 4.60 4.24
CA ALA A 76 -5.01 5.98 4.05
C ALA A 76 -6.00 6.96 4.68
N ASN A 77 -5.49 8.14 5.04
CA ASN A 77 -6.34 9.27 5.44
C ASN A 77 -6.78 10.07 4.21
N ARG A 78 -5.88 10.22 3.24
CA ARG A 78 -6.09 11.01 2.04
C ARG A 78 -5.50 10.28 0.84
N GLY A 79 -6.11 10.46 -0.32
CA GLY A 79 -5.64 9.85 -1.56
C GLY A 79 -5.50 10.85 -2.69
N TYR A 80 -4.62 10.50 -3.62
CA TYR A 80 -4.36 11.24 -4.84
C TYR A 80 -4.37 10.25 -6.00
N VAL A 81 -5.15 10.54 -7.03
CA VAL A 81 -5.22 9.68 -8.21
C VAL A 81 -4.43 10.33 -9.33
N LEU A 82 -3.42 9.61 -9.79
CA LEU A 82 -2.56 10.03 -10.90
C LEU A 82 -2.89 9.23 -12.15
N GLU A 83 -2.92 9.90 -13.29
CA GLU A 83 -3.10 9.27 -14.59
C GLU A 83 -2.17 9.97 -15.59
N ASN A 84 -1.32 9.17 -16.24
CA ASN A 84 -0.34 9.69 -17.19
C ASN A 84 0.49 10.88 -16.65
N GLY A 85 0.93 10.78 -15.41
CA GLY A 85 1.73 11.79 -14.73
C GLY A 85 0.96 13.04 -14.29
N ARG A 86 -0.36 13.02 -14.38
CA ARG A 86 -1.21 14.15 -13.96
C ARG A 86 -2.07 13.77 -12.76
N LEU A 87 -2.18 14.69 -11.81
CA LEU A 87 -3.13 14.57 -10.72
C LEU A 87 -4.53 14.86 -11.25
N ILE A 88 -5.40 13.84 -11.27
CA ILE A 88 -6.75 13.99 -11.81
C ILE A 88 -7.81 14.08 -10.72
N LEU A 89 -7.53 13.59 -9.51
CA LEU A 89 -8.48 13.59 -8.42
C LEU A 89 -7.73 13.51 -7.10
N GLU A 90 -8.25 14.22 -6.08
CA GLU A 90 -7.76 14.10 -4.71
C GLU A 90 -8.92 14.25 -3.73
N GLY A 91 -8.75 13.69 -2.54
CA GLY A 91 -9.75 13.79 -1.50
C GLY A 91 -9.43 12.91 -0.30
N THR A 92 -10.35 12.89 0.67
CA THR A 92 -10.24 11.93 1.76
C THR A 92 -10.37 10.52 1.21
N ALA A 93 -9.81 9.55 1.92
CA ALA A 93 -9.93 8.14 1.53
C ALA A 93 -11.40 7.72 1.42
N SER A 94 -12.25 8.16 2.35
CA SER A 94 -13.69 7.88 2.32
C SER A 94 -14.36 8.42 1.06
N GLU A 95 -14.08 9.67 0.70
CA GLU A 95 -14.62 10.29 -0.52
C GLU A 95 -14.23 9.51 -1.77
N LEU A 96 -12.96 9.11 -1.85
CA LEU A 96 -12.46 8.36 -3.00
C LEU A 96 -13.03 6.95 -3.09
N LEU A 97 -13.19 6.27 -1.94
CA LEU A 97 -13.80 4.94 -1.91
C LEU A 97 -15.27 4.95 -2.36
N GLU A 98 -15.99 6.04 -2.09
CA GLU A 98 -17.38 6.21 -2.49
C GLU A 98 -17.56 6.79 -3.89
N ASN A 99 -16.50 7.34 -4.48
CA ASN A 99 -16.55 7.93 -5.80
C ASN A 99 -16.76 6.86 -6.87
N LYS A 100 -17.83 6.98 -7.67
CA LYS A 100 -18.20 5.98 -8.67
C LYS A 100 -17.18 5.85 -9.80
N ASP A 101 -16.55 6.94 -10.19
CA ASP A 101 -15.53 6.92 -11.24
C ASP A 101 -14.27 6.21 -10.75
N VAL A 102 -13.88 6.43 -9.49
CA VAL A 102 -12.77 5.72 -8.85
C VAL A 102 -13.08 4.23 -8.75
N GLN A 103 -14.29 3.88 -8.33
CA GLN A 103 -14.71 2.48 -8.23
C GLN A 103 -14.62 1.77 -9.59
N ARG A 104 -15.07 2.41 -10.65
CA ARG A 104 -15.05 1.82 -12.00
C ARG A 104 -13.65 1.68 -12.56
N ALA A 105 -12.79 2.70 -12.35
CA ALA A 105 -11.48 2.75 -12.99
C ALA A 105 -10.38 2.04 -12.20
N TYR A 106 -10.43 2.10 -10.86
CA TYR A 106 -9.28 1.73 -10.02
C TYR A 106 -9.56 0.69 -8.95
N LEU A 107 -10.79 0.57 -8.45
CA LEU A 107 -11.10 -0.38 -7.38
C LEU A 107 -11.41 -1.78 -7.88
N GLY A 108 -11.63 -1.92 -9.18
CA GLY A 108 -11.94 -3.20 -9.80
C GLY A 108 -13.30 -3.76 -9.38
N LYS A 109 -13.79 -4.72 -10.15
CA LYS A 109 -14.90 -5.57 -9.72
C LYS A 109 -14.32 -6.70 -8.87
N ASP A 110 -15.05 -7.08 -7.83
CA ASP A 110 -14.69 -8.26 -7.07
C ASP A 110 -14.52 -9.44 -8.05
N LYS A 111 -13.48 -10.23 -7.88
CA LYS A 111 -13.21 -11.36 -8.79
C LYS A 111 -14.42 -12.28 -8.97
N LYS A 112 -15.29 -12.35 -7.97
CA LYS A 112 -16.57 -13.05 -8.05
C LYS A 112 -17.50 -12.51 -9.14
N GLU A 113 -17.60 -11.21 -9.29
CA GLU A 113 -18.48 -10.58 -10.28
C GLU A 113 -18.01 -10.79 -11.71
N ILE A 114 -16.72 -11.01 -11.91
CA ILE A 114 -16.15 -11.27 -13.24
C ILE A 114 -16.50 -12.68 -13.73
N TRP A 115 -16.63 -13.64 -12.81
CA TRP A 115 -16.90 -15.04 -13.13
C TRP A 115 -18.40 -15.40 -13.11
N GLU A 116 -19.21 -14.58 -12.46
CA GLU A 116 -20.68 -14.78 -12.39
C GLU A 116 -21.43 -14.15 -13.57
N ARG A 117 -20.70 -13.59 -14.51
CA ARG A 117 -21.26 -13.08 -15.77
C ARG A 117 -21.12 -14.15 -16.84
#